data_aba2e49d967587d9ee789cdfc9dce308
#
_entry.id   aba2e49d967587d9ee789cdfc9dce308
#
_cell.length_a   1.000
_cell.length_b   1.000
_cell.length_c   1.000
_cell.angle_alpha   90.00
_cell.angle_beta   90.00
_cell.angle_gamma   90.00
#
_symmetry.space_group_name_H-M   'P 1'
#
loop_
_entity.id
_entity.type
_entity.pdbx_description
1 polymer ?
#
loop_
_entity_poly.entity_id
_entity_poly.type
_entity_poly.pdbx_seq_one_letter_code
_entity_poly.pdbx_strand_id
1 'polypeptide(L)'
;MKIAILGTRGIPNNYGGFEQCAESLSIGLVKRGHKVTVYNPNFHPFKENNYKGVKIEHIYSPQNIIGTAPANFVFDYLCLKHAIKNQYDIILELGLITAAPAIIFCDKKSSIVVTNLDGLEWKRAKWSSAVRVITKALEKFGVLNSNFLVADNIAIQEYIKYNYNVPSEFIAYGTEKVGQLSKKTIEKYLLQPDNYILTIARLEPENNLELMCDGYLLSDNQLPYYIIGNYNTKYGTFLKEKYKNTNIHFLGAIF
;
A
#
# COMPACT_ATOMS: atom_id res chain seq x y z
N MET A 1 -11.50 -15.29 -16.58
CA MET A 1 -10.31 -15.76 -15.86
C MET A 1 -10.59 -15.78 -14.38
N LYS A 2 -9.85 -16.59 -13.64
CA LYS A 2 -9.86 -16.66 -12.18
C LYS A 2 -8.62 -15.94 -11.64
N ILE A 3 -8.82 -14.83 -10.95
CA ILE A 3 -7.74 -13.90 -10.56
C ILE A 3 -7.67 -13.83 -9.02
N ALA A 4 -6.47 -13.97 -8.47
CA ALA A 4 -6.19 -13.75 -7.06
C ALA A 4 -5.42 -12.43 -6.90
N ILE A 5 -5.74 -11.63 -5.88
CA ILE A 5 -5.01 -10.42 -5.51
C ILE A 5 -4.49 -10.61 -4.08
N LEU A 6 -3.18 -10.52 -3.92
CA LEU A 6 -2.42 -10.78 -2.71
C LEU A 6 -1.55 -9.57 -2.34
N GLY A 7 -0.83 -9.65 -1.23
CA GLY A 7 0.17 -8.64 -0.84
C GLY A 7 -0.43 -7.36 -0.26
N THR A 8 -1.66 -7.42 0.22
CA THR A 8 -2.35 -6.29 0.87
C THR A 8 -2.85 -6.68 2.26
N ARG A 9 -3.33 -5.70 3.01
CA ARG A 9 -4.05 -5.94 4.27
C ARG A 9 -5.55 -6.21 4.08
N GLY A 10 -5.97 -6.39 2.82
CA GLY A 10 -7.33 -6.79 2.46
C GLY A 10 -8.26 -5.63 2.11
N ILE A 11 -9.47 -5.99 1.71
CA ILE A 11 -10.55 -5.09 1.35
C ILE A 11 -11.82 -5.39 2.19
N PRO A 12 -12.76 -4.42 2.42
CA PRO A 12 -12.67 -3.00 2.07
C PRO A 12 -11.46 -2.29 2.65
N ASN A 13 -10.98 -1.26 1.95
CA ASN A 13 -9.81 -0.50 2.39
C ASN A 13 -10.02 0.12 3.79
N ASN A 14 -9.08 -0.17 4.68
CA ASN A 14 -8.99 0.43 6.02
C ASN A 14 -7.55 0.79 6.43
N TYR A 15 -6.63 0.85 5.44
CA TYR A 15 -5.21 1.04 5.77
C TYR A 15 -4.47 1.98 4.82
N GLY A 16 -4.42 1.72 3.51
CA GLY A 16 -3.55 2.48 2.63
C GLY A 16 -3.76 2.33 1.12
N GLY A 17 -2.77 2.77 0.37
CA GLY A 17 -2.85 2.84 -1.10
C GLY A 17 -2.97 1.49 -1.80
N PHE A 18 -2.28 0.45 -1.31
CA PHE A 18 -2.40 -0.90 -1.86
C PHE A 18 -3.81 -1.47 -1.71
N GLU A 19 -4.42 -1.26 -0.56
CA GLU A 19 -5.78 -1.71 -0.28
C GLU A 19 -6.78 -0.95 -1.16
N GLN A 20 -6.57 0.35 -1.37
CA GLN A 20 -7.39 1.16 -2.27
C GLN A 20 -7.26 0.69 -3.72
N CYS A 21 -6.05 0.40 -4.16
CA CYS A 21 -5.80 -0.16 -5.49
C CYS A 21 -6.46 -1.55 -5.64
N ALA A 22 -6.27 -2.44 -4.67
CA ALA A 22 -6.85 -3.78 -4.67
C ALA A 22 -8.38 -3.75 -4.69
N GLU A 23 -9.01 -2.85 -3.91
CA GLU A 23 -10.46 -2.67 -3.89
C GLU A 23 -10.98 -2.21 -5.25
N SER A 24 -10.45 -1.11 -5.77
CA SER A 24 -10.91 -0.53 -7.04
C SER A 24 -10.68 -1.50 -8.22
N LEU A 25 -9.49 -2.12 -8.28
CA LEU A 25 -9.12 -3.06 -9.33
C LEU A 25 -9.99 -4.32 -9.29
N SER A 26 -10.16 -4.92 -8.10
CA SER A 26 -10.94 -6.16 -7.95
C SER A 26 -12.40 -5.97 -8.37
N ILE A 27 -13.03 -4.87 -7.94
CA ILE A 27 -14.40 -4.52 -8.33
C ILE A 27 -14.48 -4.27 -9.85
N GLY A 28 -13.51 -3.55 -10.42
CA GLY A 28 -13.44 -3.29 -11.85
C GLY A 28 -13.28 -4.57 -12.69
N LEU A 29 -12.49 -5.53 -12.22
CA LEU A 29 -12.32 -6.82 -12.87
C LEU A 29 -13.58 -7.70 -12.77
N VAL A 30 -14.29 -7.68 -11.64
CA VAL A 30 -15.60 -8.37 -11.50
C VAL A 30 -16.61 -7.80 -12.49
N LYS A 31 -16.70 -6.48 -12.62
CA LYS A 31 -17.58 -5.81 -13.62
C LYS A 31 -17.26 -6.23 -15.07
N ARG A 32 -16.02 -6.64 -15.35
CA ARG A 32 -15.58 -7.17 -16.66
C ARG A 32 -15.77 -8.68 -16.80
N GLY A 33 -16.45 -9.33 -15.86
CA GLY A 33 -16.79 -10.77 -15.93
C GLY A 33 -15.70 -11.71 -15.44
N HIS A 34 -14.67 -11.23 -14.71
CA HIS A 34 -13.67 -12.09 -14.10
C HIS A 34 -14.12 -12.60 -12.73
N LYS A 35 -13.67 -13.79 -12.35
CA LYS A 35 -13.83 -14.32 -10.98
C LYS A 35 -12.64 -13.85 -10.15
N VAL A 36 -12.86 -12.88 -9.28
CA VAL A 36 -11.78 -12.25 -8.50
C VAL A 36 -11.88 -12.64 -7.03
N THR A 37 -10.74 -12.96 -6.43
CA THR A 37 -10.59 -13.19 -4.99
C THR A 37 -9.51 -12.27 -4.44
N VAL A 38 -9.80 -11.57 -3.34
CA VAL A 38 -8.83 -10.81 -2.57
C VAL A 38 -8.57 -11.53 -1.25
N TYR A 39 -7.31 -11.55 -0.83
CA TYR A 39 -6.90 -12.23 0.38
C TYR A 39 -6.79 -11.24 1.54
N ASN A 40 -7.61 -11.46 2.57
CA ASN A 40 -7.61 -10.68 3.79
C ASN A 40 -6.90 -11.44 4.91
N PRO A 41 -6.11 -10.78 5.78
CA PRO A 41 -5.65 -11.42 7.00
C PRO A 41 -6.84 -11.70 7.94
N ASN A 42 -6.71 -12.73 8.75
CA ASN A 42 -7.78 -13.17 9.65
C ASN A 42 -8.23 -12.11 10.68
N PHE A 43 -7.40 -11.11 10.96
CA PHE A 43 -7.74 -9.99 11.84
C PHE A 43 -8.41 -8.81 11.13
N HIS A 44 -8.57 -8.86 9.80
CA HIS A 44 -9.26 -7.81 9.05
C HIS A 44 -10.66 -7.57 9.62
N PRO A 45 -11.13 -6.31 9.79
CA PRO A 45 -12.42 -6.02 10.42
C PRO A 45 -13.62 -6.55 9.63
N PHE A 46 -13.55 -6.55 8.30
CA PHE A 46 -14.57 -7.14 7.43
C PHE A 46 -14.47 -8.66 7.46
N LYS A 47 -15.57 -9.34 7.84
CA LYS A 47 -15.60 -10.80 8.06
C LYS A 47 -16.42 -11.57 7.04
N GLU A 48 -17.13 -10.87 6.16
CA GLU A 48 -17.92 -11.51 5.12
C GLU A 48 -17.01 -12.08 4.01
N ASN A 49 -17.50 -13.09 3.32
CA ASN A 49 -16.75 -13.78 2.26
C ASN A 49 -16.99 -13.17 0.86
N ASN A 50 -17.77 -12.06 0.78
CA ASN A 50 -18.04 -11.36 -0.47
C ASN A 50 -18.14 -9.86 -0.23
N TYR A 51 -17.47 -9.09 -1.10
CA TYR A 51 -17.56 -7.63 -1.09
C TYR A 51 -17.76 -7.12 -2.52
N LYS A 52 -18.92 -6.57 -2.82
CA LYS A 52 -19.26 -6.00 -4.16
C LYS A 52 -18.98 -6.98 -5.31
N GLY A 53 -19.25 -8.27 -5.11
CA GLY A 53 -19.01 -9.34 -6.10
C GLY A 53 -17.61 -9.94 -6.08
N VAL A 54 -16.69 -9.37 -5.30
CA VAL A 54 -15.34 -9.92 -5.10
C VAL A 54 -15.39 -10.96 -3.98
N LYS A 55 -14.87 -12.17 -4.23
CA LYS A 55 -14.70 -13.18 -3.18
C LYS A 55 -13.60 -12.72 -2.20
N ILE A 56 -13.85 -12.84 -0.91
CA ILE A 56 -12.85 -12.61 0.13
C ILE A 56 -12.41 -13.96 0.70
N GLU A 57 -11.10 -14.15 0.75
CA GLU A 57 -10.48 -15.32 1.37
C GLU A 57 -9.70 -14.87 2.61
N HIS A 58 -10.10 -15.37 3.79
CA HIS A 58 -9.46 -15.01 5.06
C HIS A 58 -8.34 -15.99 5.39
N ILE A 59 -7.11 -15.52 5.40
CA ILE A 59 -5.91 -16.33 5.69
C ILE A 59 -5.32 -15.94 7.04
N TYR A 60 -4.81 -16.93 7.75
CA TYR A 60 -4.15 -16.72 9.01
C TYR A 60 -2.89 -15.85 8.88
N SER A 61 -2.77 -14.86 9.76
CA SER A 61 -1.56 -14.05 9.92
C SER A 61 -1.16 -14.02 11.40
N PRO A 62 0.07 -14.41 11.74
CA PRO A 62 0.54 -14.46 13.14
C PRO A 62 0.98 -13.09 13.69
N GLN A 63 0.45 -11.99 13.19
CA GLN A 63 0.91 -10.63 13.52
C GLN A 63 0.92 -10.34 15.03
N ASN A 64 -0.06 -10.87 15.76
CA ASN A 64 -0.17 -10.67 17.21
C ASN A 64 0.85 -11.49 18.02
N ILE A 65 1.55 -12.44 17.37
CA ILE A 65 2.51 -13.35 18.04
C ILE A 65 3.95 -12.92 17.73
N ILE A 66 4.26 -12.68 16.46
CA ILE A 66 5.64 -12.45 15.98
C ILE A 66 5.87 -11.04 15.46
N GLY A 67 4.89 -10.15 15.57
CA GLY A 67 4.94 -8.78 15.04
C GLY A 67 4.66 -8.68 13.53
N THR A 68 4.48 -7.47 13.05
CA THR A 68 3.96 -7.20 11.69
C THR A 68 4.92 -7.66 10.59
N ALA A 69 6.22 -7.31 10.67
CA ALA A 69 7.16 -7.56 9.58
C ALA A 69 7.36 -9.07 9.31
N PRO A 70 7.71 -9.91 10.30
CA PRO A 70 7.84 -11.35 10.04
C PRO A 70 6.50 -12.03 9.73
N ALA A 71 5.39 -11.53 10.29
CA ALA A 71 4.06 -12.09 10.00
C ALA A 71 3.64 -11.91 8.54
N ASN A 72 4.05 -10.83 7.88
CA ASN A 72 3.77 -10.62 6.46
C ASN A 72 4.41 -11.71 5.59
N PHE A 73 5.62 -12.15 5.87
CA PHE A 73 6.24 -13.27 5.14
C PHE A 73 5.43 -14.56 5.24
N VAL A 74 4.93 -14.87 6.45
CA VAL A 74 4.10 -16.06 6.68
C VAL A 74 2.76 -15.91 5.96
N PHE A 75 2.13 -14.76 6.05
CA PHE A 75 0.85 -14.46 5.43
C PHE A 75 0.94 -14.58 3.90
N ASP A 76 1.92 -13.94 3.27
CA ASP A 76 2.10 -13.95 1.82
C ASP A 76 2.42 -15.36 1.31
N TYR A 77 3.24 -16.13 2.06
CA TYR A 77 3.48 -17.53 1.75
C TYR A 77 2.20 -18.37 1.76
N LEU A 78 1.37 -18.23 2.80
CA LEU A 78 0.11 -18.97 2.92
C LEU A 78 -0.89 -18.55 1.83
N CYS A 79 -0.97 -17.25 1.52
CA CYS A 79 -1.82 -16.72 0.46
C CYS A 79 -1.40 -17.27 -0.92
N LEU A 80 -0.13 -17.19 -1.26
CA LEU A 80 0.40 -17.67 -2.54
C LEU A 80 0.20 -19.19 -2.68
N LYS A 81 0.54 -19.96 -1.65
CA LYS A 81 0.32 -21.41 -1.62
C LYS A 81 -1.14 -21.79 -1.81
N HIS A 82 -2.04 -21.08 -1.14
CA HIS A 82 -3.49 -21.30 -1.28
C HIS A 82 -3.97 -20.94 -2.70
N ALA A 83 -3.51 -19.82 -3.28
CA ALA A 83 -3.87 -19.42 -4.63
C ALA A 83 -3.41 -20.43 -5.68
N ILE A 84 -2.17 -20.90 -5.60
CA ILE A 84 -1.62 -21.93 -6.50
C ILE A 84 -2.40 -23.24 -6.36
N LYS A 85 -2.66 -23.71 -5.13
CA LYS A 85 -3.45 -24.93 -4.88
C LYS A 85 -4.85 -24.86 -5.51
N ASN A 86 -5.46 -23.68 -5.51
CA ASN A 86 -6.79 -23.43 -6.06
C ASN A 86 -6.78 -23.07 -7.54
N GLN A 87 -5.64 -23.18 -8.23
CA GLN A 87 -5.50 -23.03 -9.68
C GLN A 87 -6.06 -21.70 -10.20
N TYR A 88 -5.58 -20.59 -9.65
CA TYR A 88 -5.85 -19.26 -10.21
C TYR A 88 -5.04 -19.09 -11.50
N ASP A 89 -5.69 -18.52 -12.53
CA ASP A 89 -5.04 -18.24 -13.81
C ASP A 89 -3.97 -17.17 -13.65
N ILE A 90 -4.33 -16.10 -12.92
CA ILE A 90 -3.45 -14.97 -12.61
C ILE A 90 -3.43 -14.74 -11.09
N ILE A 91 -2.25 -14.55 -10.56
CA ILE A 91 -1.99 -14.15 -9.18
C ILE A 91 -1.30 -12.79 -9.24
N LEU A 92 -2.01 -11.74 -8.86
CA LEU A 92 -1.46 -10.39 -8.72
C LEU A 92 -0.94 -10.20 -7.30
N GLU A 93 0.37 -10.06 -7.17
CA GLU A 93 1.07 -9.81 -5.91
C GLU A 93 1.44 -8.32 -5.82
N LEU A 94 0.83 -7.61 -4.86
CA LEU A 94 1.06 -6.17 -4.67
C LEU A 94 2.20 -5.87 -3.69
N GLY A 95 2.70 -6.88 -2.96
CA GLY A 95 3.77 -6.75 -1.97
C GLY A 95 5.00 -7.61 -2.28
N LEU A 96 5.93 -7.14 -3.12
CA LEU A 96 7.05 -7.93 -3.59
C LEU A 96 7.96 -8.49 -2.48
N ILE A 97 8.36 -7.66 -1.50
CA ILE A 97 9.47 -8.02 -0.58
C ILE A 97 9.13 -9.22 0.30
N THR A 98 7.95 -9.22 0.90
CA THR A 98 7.51 -10.28 1.81
C THR A 98 7.02 -11.52 1.06
N ALA A 99 6.59 -11.37 -0.20
CA ALA A 99 6.22 -12.46 -1.08
C ALA A 99 7.42 -13.12 -1.79
N ALA A 100 8.57 -12.44 -1.90
CA ALA A 100 9.72 -12.94 -2.65
C ALA A 100 10.15 -14.38 -2.29
N PRO A 101 10.28 -14.77 -1.02
CA PRO A 101 10.59 -16.16 -0.68
C PRO A 101 9.53 -17.16 -1.18
N ALA A 102 8.25 -16.79 -1.07
CA ALA A 102 7.17 -17.65 -1.56
C ALA A 102 7.20 -17.79 -3.09
N ILE A 103 7.46 -16.71 -3.81
CA ILE A 103 7.58 -16.69 -5.29
C ILE A 103 8.71 -17.61 -5.75
N ILE A 104 9.81 -17.70 -4.98
CA ILE A 104 10.96 -18.56 -5.31
C ILE A 104 10.64 -20.04 -5.02
N PHE A 105 10.10 -20.32 -3.84
CA PHE A 105 9.99 -21.70 -3.32
C PHE A 105 8.69 -22.41 -3.68
N CYS A 106 7.64 -21.67 -4.08
CA CYS A 106 6.39 -22.29 -4.51
C CYS A 106 6.45 -22.69 -5.99
N ASP A 107 6.14 -23.94 -6.29
CA ASP A 107 5.89 -24.37 -7.67
C ASP A 107 4.59 -23.72 -8.19
N LYS A 108 4.74 -22.73 -9.07
CA LYS A 108 3.63 -21.92 -9.60
C LYS A 108 2.67 -22.70 -10.48
N LYS A 109 3.05 -23.92 -10.93
CA LYS A 109 2.29 -24.76 -11.85
C LYS A 109 1.88 -23.97 -13.12
N SER A 110 0.57 -23.87 -13.36
CA SER A 110 0.00 -23.11 -14.48
C SER A 110 -0.37 -21.67 -14.14
N SER A 111 -0.21 -21.24 -12.89
CA SER A 111 -0.55 -19.87 -12.47
C SER A 111 0.50 -18.87 -12.92
N ILE A 112 0.05 -17.75 -13.47
CA ILE A 112 0.92 -16.61 -13.82
C ILE A 112 0.99 -15.66 -12.64
N VAL A 113 2.18 -15.47 -12.08
CA VAL A 113 2.43 -14.50 -11.00
C VAL A 113 2.86 -13.16 -11.60
N VAL A 114 2.02 -12.15 -11.42
CA VAL A 114 2.27 -10.77 -11.78
C VAL A 114 2.59 -10.00 -10.51
N THR A 115 3.73 -9.35 -10.43
CA THR A 115 4.17 -8.66 -9.22
C THR A 115 4.27 -7.15 -9.46
N ASN A 116 3.70 -6.38 -8.57
CA ASN A 116 3.81 -4.92 -8.58
C ASN A 116 4.99 -4.47 -7.70
N LEU A 117 5.83 -3.59 -8.23
CA LEU A 117 6.87 -2.89 -7.49
C LEU A 117 6.49 -1.41 -7.38
N ASP A 118 6.09 -0.98 -6.18
CA ASP A 118 5.60 0.37 -5.88
C ASP A 118 6.65 1.31 -5.31
N GLY A 119 7.82 0.79 -4.96
CA GLY A 119 8.88 1.59 -4.36
C GLY A 119 10.08 0.78 -3.93
N LEU A 120 11.08 1.48 -3.42
CA LEU A 120 12.36 0.89 -3.01
C LEU A 120 12.39 0.73 -1.48
N GLU A 121 11.79 -0.35 -0.96
CA GLU A 121 11.67 -0.59 0.48
C GLU A 121 13.03 -0.54 1.20
N TRP A 122 14.09 -1.01 0.54
CA TRP A 122 15.45 -0.99 1.10
C TRP A 122 16.03 0.42 1.27
N LYS A 123 15.47 1.46 0.63
CA LYS A 123 15.88 2.86 0.79
C LYS A 123 15.25 3.54 2.01
N ARG A 124 14.24 2.93 2.63
CA ARG A 124 13.51 3.57 3.72
C ARG A 124 14.40 3.83 4.94
N ALA A 125 14.29 5.05 5.49
CA ALA A 125 15.13 5.51 6.60
C ALA A 125 14.97 4.67 7.89
N LYS A 126 13.81 4.07 8.10
CA LYS A 126 13.52 3.24 9.27
C LYS A 126 14.34 1.94 9.38
N TRP A 127 14.96 1.50 8.28
CA TRP A 127 15.66 0.22 8.23
C TRP A 127 17.15 0.35 8.58
N SER A 128 17.65 -0.57 9.40
CA SER A 128 19.09 -0.73 9.63
C SER A 128 19.82 -1.16 8.36
N SER A 129 21.14 -0.96 8.31
CA SER A 129 21.95 -1.37 7.14
C SER A 129 21.81 -2.85 6.80
N ALA A 130 21.75 -3.73 7.80
CA ALA A 130 21.55 -5.17 7.60
C ALA A 130 20.19 -5.47 6.95
N VAL A 131 19.10 -4.85 7.44
CA VAL A 131 17.76 -5.01 6.87
C VAL A 131 17.70 -4.48 5.44
N ARG A 132 18.38 -3.37 5.14
CA ARG A 132 18.47 -2.83 3.76
C ARG A 132 19.13 -3.80 2.79
N VAL A 133 20.20 -4.47 3.21
CA VAL A 133 20.87 -5.49 2.38
C VAL A 133 19.94 -6.67 2.12
N ILE A 134 19.26 -7.17 3.15
CA ILE A 134 18.30 -8.28 3.03
C ILE A 134 17.13 -7.88 2.11
N THR A 135 16.51 -6.74 2.33
CA THR A 135 15.37 -6.28 1.50
C THR A 135 15.78 -6.05 0.06
N LYS A 136 17.01 -5.56 -0.18
CA LYS A 136 17.55 -5.42 -1.54
C LYS A 136 17.77 -6.78 -2.23
N ALA A 137 18.24 -7.78 -1.49
CA ALA A 137 18.38 -9.14 -2.01
C ALA A 137 17.00 -9.76 -2.32
N LEU A 138 16.02 -9.61 -1.42
CA LEU A 138 14.65 -10.08 -1.64
C LEU A 138 14.00 -9.41 -2.85
N GLU A 139 14.19 -8.10 -3.04
CA GLU A 139 13.74 -7.37 -4.23
C GLU A 139 14.29 -8.00 -5.50
N LYS A 140 15.63 -8.21 -5.56
CA LYS A 140 16.27 -8.85 -6.70
C LYS A 140 15.68 -10.24 -6.99
N PHE A 141 15.54 -11.06 -5.96
CA PHE A 141 14.99 -12.41 -6.13
C PHE A 141 13.52 -12.39 -6.56
N GLY A 142 12.71 -11.53 -5.97
CA GLY A 142 11.31 -11.38 -6.36
C GLY A 142 11.16 -10.92 -7.81
N VAL A 143 11.93 -9.91 -8.23
CA VAL A 143 11.96 -9.40 -9.61
C VAL A 143 12.34 -10.49 -10.61
N LEU A 144 13.41 -11.25 -10.35
CA LEU A 144 13.91 -12.26 -11.27
C LEU A 144 13.03 -13.52 -11.34
N ASN A 145 12.17 -13.76 -10.37
CA ASN A 145 11.33 -14.96 -10.31
C ASN A 145 9.83 -14.69 -10.55
N SER A 146 9.42 -13.46 -10.73
CA SER A 146 8.06 -13.13 -11.19
C SER A 146 7.90 -13.43 -12.68
N ASN A 147 6.69 -13.84 -13.11
CA ASN A 147 6.44 -14.06 -14.53
C ASN A 147 6.32 -12.72 -15.29
N PHE A 148 5.66 -11.75 -14.66
CA PHE A 148 5.51 -10.38 -15.16
C PHE A 148 5.68 -9.38 -14.03
N LEU A 149 6.17 -8.19 -14.37
CA LEU A 149 6.34 -7.08 -13.44
C LEU A 149 5.50 -5.89 -13.87
N VAL A 150 4.87 -5.27 -12.89
CA VAL A 150 4.20 -3.97 -13.01
C VAL A 150 4.99 -2.94 -12.20
N ALA A 151 5.20 -1.77 -12.76
CA ALA A 151 5.73 -0.60 -12.08
C ALA A 151 4.65 0.49 -12.04
N ASP A 152 4.42 1.08 -10.88
CA ASP A 152 3.39 2.11 -10.68
C ASP A 152 3.83 3.50 -11.15
N ASN A 153 5.13 3.69 -11.39
CA ASN A 153 5.68 4.92 -11.96
C ASN A 153 6.88 4.64 -12.87
N ILE A 154 7.17 5.61 -13.75
CA ILE A 154 8.23 5.49 -14.77
C ILE A 154 9.60 5.31 -14.12
N ALA A 155 9.89 5.99 -13.01
CA ALA A 155 11.19 5.88 -12.36
C ALA A 155 11.43 4.46 -11.78
N ILE A 156 10.39 3.78 -11.31
CA ILE A 156 10.48 2.37 -10.89
C ILE A 156 10.66 1.46 -12.10
N GLN A 157 9.98 1.73 -13.23
CA GLN A 157 10.17 0.96 -14.45
C GLN A 157 11.62 1.06 -14.97
N GLU A 158 12.17 2.26 -15.03
CA GLU A 158 13.56 2.51 -15.41
C GLU A 158 14.54 1.86 -14.44
N TYR A 159 14.25 1.95 -13.13
CA TYR A 159 15.05 1.30 -12.09
C TYR A 159 15.11 -0.23 -12.27
N ILE A 160 13.99 -0.89 -12.53
CA ILE A 160 13.91 -2.34 -12.79
C ILE A 160 14.76 -2.68 -14.02
N LYS A 161 14.57 -1.95 -15.10
CA LYS A 161 15.32 -2.15 -16.34
C LYS A 161 16.83 -1.98 -16.14
N TYR A 162 17.24 -0.88 -15.48
CA TYR A 162 18.66 -0.57 -15.27
C TYR A 162 19.37 -1.57 -14.34
N ASN A 163 18.73 -1.92 -13.21
CA ASN A 163 19.37 -2.74 -12.18
C ASN A 163 19.26 -4.25 -12.41
N TYR A 164 18.20 -4.70 -13.09
CA TYR A 164 17.91 -6.14 -13.24
C TYR A 164 17.84 -6.60 -14.69
N ASN A 165 17.80 -5.69 -15.63
CA ASN A 165 17.63 -5.97 -17.07
C ASN A 165 16.37 -6.82 -17.36
N VAL A 166 15.28 -6.57 -16.64
CA VAL A 166 14.00 -7.26 -16.77
C VAL A 166 12.95 -6.28 -17.29
N PRO A 167 12.10 -6.67 -18.25
CA PRO A 167 11.01 -5.83 -18.72
C PRO A 167 9.93 -5.71 -17.62
N SER A 168 9.27 -4.55 -17.56
CA SER A 168 8.10 -4.32 -16.71
C SER A 168 7.10 -3.42 -17.43
N GLU A 169 5.83 -3.58 -17.10
CA GLU A 169 4.76 -2.75 -17.64
C GLU A 169 4.50 -1.57 -16.71
N PHE A 170 4.41 -0.37 -17.27
CA PHE A 170 4.05 0.82 -16.49
C PHE A 170 2.52 0.91 -16.38
N ILE A 171 1.99 0.76 -15.18
CA ILE A 171 0.57 0.90 -14.88
C ILE A 171 0.44 1.76 -13.61
N ALA A 172 0.21 3.06 -13.80
CA ALA A 172 0.02 3.99 -12.70
C ALA A 172 -1.29 3.70 -11.94
N TYR A 173 -1.28 3.98 -10.64
CA TYR A 173 -2.52 4.00 -9.87
C TYR A 173 -3.43 5.10 -10.39
N GLY A 174 -4.69 4.73 -10.59
CA GLY A 174 -5.72 5.66 -11.02
C GLY A 174 -6.52 6.21 -9.85
N THR A 175 -7.34 7.21 -10.15
CA THR A 175 -8.39 7.68 -9.25
C THR A 175 -9.69 7.85 -10.03
N GLU A 176 -10.81 7.65 -9.37
CA GLU A 176 -12.09 7.99 -9.95
C GLU A 176 -12.30 9.51 -9.88
N LYS A 177 -12.97 10.06 -10.90
CA LYS A 177 -13.37 11.47 -10.85
C LYS A 177 -14.36 11.65 -9.70
N VAL A 178 -13.96 12.44 -8.73
CA VAL A 178 -14.79 12.73 -7.57
C VAL A 178 -15.93 13.64 -8.02
N GLY A 179 -17.18 13.23 -7.76
CA GLY A 179 -18.37 14.06 -7.98
C GLY A 179 -18.46 15.20 -6.96
N GLN A 180 -19.61 15.88 -6.90
CA GLN A 180 -19.86 16.87 -5.86
C GLN A 180 -19.80 16.23 -4.47
N LEU A 181 -18.82 16.64 -3.69
CA LEU A 181 -18.65 16.18 -2.31
C LEU A 181 -19.63 16.90 -1.38
N SER A 182 -20.14 16.19 -0.40
CA SER A 182 -20.93 16.80 0.66
C SER A 182 -20.05 17.70 1.53
N LYS A 183 -20.44 18.96 1.69
CA LYS A 183 -19.77 19.90 2.61
C LYS A 183 -19.78 19.42 4.06
N LYS A 184 -20.75 18.57 4.44
CA LYS A 184 -20.87 18.00 5.81
C LYS A 184 -19.61 17.33 6.32
N THR A 185 -18.79 16.73 5.44
CA THR A 185 -17.54 16.06 5.85
C THR A 185 -16.51 17.07 6.36
N ILE A 186 -16.34 18.19 5.67
CA ILE A 186 -15.37 19.21 6.07
C ILE A 186 -15.89 20.07 7.24
N GLU A 187 -17.22 20.31 7.31
CA GLU A 187 -17.87 21.01 8.41
C GLU A 187 -17.63 20.31 9.76
N LYS A 188 -17.59 18.95 9.77
CA LYS A 188 -17.26 18.16 10.96
C LYS A 188 -15.90 18.55 11.57
N TYR A 189 -14.98 19.02 10.74
CA TYR A 189 -13.64 19.47 11.15
C TYR A 189 -13.53 20.99 11.24
N LEU A 190 -14.65 21.71 11.21
CA LEU A 190 -14.74 23.17 11.20
C LEU A 190 -13.97 23.82 10.05
N LEU A 191 -13.86 23.11 8.92
CA LEU A 191 -13.19 23.57 7.72
C LEU A 191 -14.16 24.25 6.76
N GLN A 192 -13.69 25.28 6.08
CA GLN A 192 -14.43 25.95 5.00
C GLN A 192 -13.76 25.63 3.66
N PRO A 193 -14.52 25.31 2.60
CA PRO A 193 -13.95 25.07 1.27
C PRO A 193 -13.01 26.21 0.85
N ASP A 194 -11.92 25.86 0.20
CA ASP A 194 -10.94 26.80 -0.37
C ASP A 194 -10.24 27.72 0.65
N ASN A 195 -10.39 27.47 1.95
CA ASN A 195 -9.85 28.30 3.02
C ASN A 195 -8.89 27.56 3.95
N TYR A 196 -8.15 26.61 3.42
CA TYR A 196 -7.09 25.88 4.15
C TYR A 196 -6.09 25.24 3.20
N ILE A 197 -4.92 24.90 3.72
CA ILE A 197 -3.93 24.04 3.08
C ILE A 197 -4.07 22.64 3.66
N LEU A 198 -3.97 21.60 2.85
CA LEU A 198 -4.13 20.21 3.28
C LEU A 198 -2.99 19.34 2.78
N THR A 199 -2.43 18.54 3.70
CA THR A 199 -1.57 17.40 3.37
C THR A 199 -2.15 16.12 3.95
N ILE A 200 -2.23 15.07 3.13
CA ILE A 200 -2.62 13.72 3.55
C ILE A 200 -1.42 12.81 3.33
N ALA A 201 -0.79 12.34 4.41
CA ALA A 201 0.40 11.51 4.32
C ALA A 201 0.61 10.64 5.57
N ARG A 202 1.37 9.56 5.44
CA ARG A 202 1.95 8.90 6.61
C ARG A 202 3.00 9.85 7.21
N LEU A 203 2.99 10.01 8.53
CA LEU A 203 3.98 10.84 9.23
C LEU A 203 5.28 10.02 9.39
N GLU A 204 6.04 9.99 8.31
CA GLU A 204 7.33 9.30 8.19
C GLU A 204 8.37 10.28 7.62
N PRO A 205 9.66 10.20 8.02
CA PRO A 205 10.69 11.14 7.57
C PRO A 205 10.81 11.26 6.05
N GLU A 206 10.64 10.16 5.33
CA GLU A 206 10.73 10.13 3.86
C GLU A 206 9.65 10.94 3.13
N ASN A 207 8.57 11.32 3.82
CA ASN A 207 7.52 12.17 3.27
C ASN A 207 7.79 13.67 3.43
N ASN A 208 8.95 14.04 4.00
CA ASN A 208 9.44 15.42 4.11
C ASN A 208 8.45 16.40 4.78
N LEU A 209 7.60 15.93 5.68
CA LEU A 209 6.58 16.78 6.32
C LEU A 209 7.20 17.92 7.13
N GLU A 210 8.36 17.68 7.76
CA GLU A 210 9.07 18.73 8.48
C GLU A 210 9.47 19.88 7.54
N LEU A 211 10.05 19.55 6.38
CA LEU A 211 10.41 20.53 5.36
C LEU A 211 9.19 21.30 4.84
N MET A 212 8.06 20.60 4.65
CA MET A 212 6.81 21.23 4.22
C MET A 212 6.26 22.20 5.27
N CYS A 213 6.30 21.81 6.56
CA CYS A 213 5.89 22.67 7.67
C CYS A 213 6.79 23.89 7.83
N ASP A 214 8.11 23.69 7.78
CA ASP A 214 9.07 24.79 7.86
C ASP A 214 8.89 25.75 6.66
N GLY A 215 8.69 25.22 5.44
CA GLY A 215 8.40 26.03 4.25
C GLY A 215 7.10 26.82 4.36
N TYR A 216 6.04 26.22 4.94
CA TYR A 216 4.80 26.94 5.22
C TYR A 216 5.02 28.11 6.20
N LEU A 217 5.76 27.90 7.27
CA LEU A 217 6.05 28.95 8.27
C LEU A 217 6.93 30.09 7.72
N LEU A 218 7.74 29.80 6.69
CA LEU A 218 8.53 30.80 5.97
C LEU A 218 7.73 31.56 4.90
N SER A 219 6.54 31.09 4.59
CA SER A 219 5.66 31.73 3.62
C SER A 219 4.80 32.80 4.29
N ASP A 220 4.35 33.81 3.52
CA ASP A 220 3.40 34.81 3.99
C ASP A 220 1.94 34.30 4.02
N ASN A 221 1.73 32.99 3.85
CA ASN A 221 0.41 32.39 3.79
C ASN A 221 -0.26 32.37 5.16
N GLN A 222 -1.50 32.90 5.23
CA GLN A 222 -2.28 32.98 6.48
C GLN A 222 -3.33 31.88 6.60
N LEU A 223 -3.54 31.04 5.55
CA LEU A 223 -4.49 29.93 5.60
C LEU A 223 -4.02 28.86 6.60
N PRO A 224 -4.90 28.31 7.44
CA PRO A 224 -4.51 27.22 8.33
C PRO A 224 -4.05 25.99 7.54
N TYR A 225 -2.98 25.35 8.03
CA TYR A 225 -2.41 24.16 7.41
C TYR A 225 -2.80 22.91 8.19
N TYR A 226 -3.58 22.03 7.57
CA TYR A 226 -4.04 20.78 8.16
C TYR A 226 -3.26 19.58 7.63
N ILE A 227 -2.88 18.68 8.54
CA ILE A 227 -2.17 17.45 8.23
C ILE A 227 -2.99 16.26 8.70
N ILE A 228 -3.40 15.41 7.76
CA ILE A 228 -4.10 14.15 8.02
C ILE A 228 -3.10 13.00 7.92
N GLY A 229 -3.01 12.21 8.99
CA GLY A 229 -2.15 11.04 9.09
C GLY A 229 -1.98 10.61 10.54
N ASN A 230 -1.59 9.36 10.75
CA ASN A 230 -1.37 8.84 12.10
C ASN A 230 -0.12 9.50 12.72
N TYR A 231 -0.33 10.32 13.72
CA TYR A 231 0.75 10.96 14.49
C TYR A 231 1.20 10.18 15.73
N ASN A 232 0.60 9.01 16.01
CA ASN A 232 0.99 8.15 17.14
C ASN A 232 2.26 7.33 16.82
N THR A 233 3.24 7.97 16.19
CA THR A 233 4.58 7.46 15.91
C THR A 233 5.61 8.38 16.56
N LYS A 234 6.85 7.93 16.74
CA LYS A 234 7.91 8.81 17.29
C LYS A 234 8.07 10.10 16.47
N TYR A 235 8.08 9.96 15.14
CA TYR A 235 8.23 11.11 14.24
C TYR A 235 6.97 12.00 14.23
N GLY A 236 5.79 11.39 14.20
CA GLY A 236 4.53 12.13 14.26
C GLY A 236 4.35 12.92 15.57
N THR A 237 4.71 12.33 16.71
CA THR A 237 4.71 13.00 18.01
C THR A 237 5.71 14.16 18.04
N PHE A 238 6.90 13.95 17.48
CA PHE A 238 7.92 15.00 17.33
C PHE A 238 7.37 16.18 16.50
N LEU A 239 6.79 15.94 15.33
CA LEU A 239 6.23 17.00 14.49
C LEU A 239 5.11 17.76 15.20
N LYS A 240 4.18 17.04 15.81
CA LYS A 240 3.05 17.66 16.55
C LYS A 240 3.55 18.56 17.67
N GLU A 241 4.58 18.17 18.42
CA GLU A 241 5.15 18.98 19.48
C GLU A 241 5.93 20.17 18.93
N LYS A 242 6.73 19.98 17.86
CA LYS A 242 7.51 21.05 17.21
C LYS A 242 6.60 22.21 16.73
N TYR A 243 5.43 21.89 16.18
CA TYR A 243 4.54 22.87 15.55
C TYR A 243 3.28 23.21 16.35
N LYS A 244 3.20 22.81 17.63
CA LYS A 244 1.98 22.97 18.47
C LYS A 244 1.50 24.41 18.64
N ASN A 245 2.41 25.40 18.57
CA ASN A 245 2.10 26.82 18.76
C ASN A 245 2.07 27.60 17.44
N THR A 246 1.78 26.91 16.34
CA THR A 246 1.73 27.49 14.99
C THR A 246 0.34 27.29 14.38
N ASN A 247 0.11 27.85 13.21
CA ASN A 247 -1.13 27.62 12.45
C ASN A 247 -1.12 26.29 11.66
N ILE A 248 -0.43 25.26 12.19
CA ILE A 248 -0.35 23.90 11.64
C ILE A 248 -1.11 22.93 12.56
N HIS A 249 -2.09 22.23 12.03
CA HIS A 249 -3.02 21.39 12.78
C HIS A 249 -2.94 19.94 12.36
N PHE A 250 -2.66 19.03 13.29
CA PHE A 250 -2.62 17.58 13.06
C PHE A 250 -3.96 16.95 13.43
N LEU A 251 -4.73 16.49 12.43
CA LEU A 251 -6.08 15.94 12.63
C LEU A 251 -6.09 14.43 12.99
N GLY A 252 -4.96 13.75 12.86
CA GLY A 252 -4.90 12.30 13.03
C GLY A 252 -5.26 11.53 11.76
N ALA A 253 -5.36 10.20 11.87
CA ALA A 253 -5.81 9.37 10.78
C ALA A 253 -7.34 9.49 10.60
N ILE A 254 -7.79 9.67 9.38
CA ILE A 254 -9.21 9.76 8.99
C ILE A 254 -9.44 8.69 7.91
N PHE A 255 -10.44 7.81 8.12
CA PHE A 255 -10.83 6.71 7.24
C PHE A 255 -12.31 6.81 6.87
#